data_a05ecdefc49a7def88cbb037d9a9608d
#
_entry.id   a05ecdefc49a7def88cbb037d9a9608d
#
_cell.length_a   1.000
_cell.length_b   1.000
_cell.length_c   1.000
_cell.angle_alpha   90.00
_cell.angle_beta   90.00
_cell.angle_gamma   90.00
#
_symmetry.space_group_name_H-M   'P 1'
#
loop_
_entity.id
_entity.type
_entity.pdbx_description
1 polymer ?
#
loop_
_entity_poly.entity_id
_entity_poly.type
_entity_poly.pdbx_seq_one_letter_code
_entity_poly.pdbx_strand_id
1 'polypeptide(L)'
;MKEWIRAISRLGACKDAMEWAESYDSLPEAWAACERGDWMLWLLGRLSGEPGSEGRRKLVLTTCQCARLALPYVVEGEERPRKTIEVTEAWAKNEGGITLEDIQNAAEGAAYAAKGAASHAAAYVAYYSVLKECADIVRAHHDAPRN
;
A
#
# COMPACT_ATOMS: atom_id res chain seq x y z
N MET A 1 -21.91 -13.08 -10.34
CA MET A 1 -20.94 -12.24 -9.58
C MET A 1 -21.58 -11.81 -8.28
N LYS A 2 -20.91 -12.10 -7.18
CA LYS A 2 -21.34 -11.73 -5.82
C LYS A 2 -21.46 -10.20 -5.69
N GLU A 3 -22.40 -9.72 -4.87
CA GLU A 3 -22.69 -8.29 -4.76
C GLU A 3 -21.48 -7.47 -4.28
N TRP A 4 -20.76 -7.97 -3.28
CA TRP A 4 -19.55 -7.31 -2.79
C TRP A 4 -18.42 -7.25 -3.83
N ILE A 5 -18.27 -8.27 -4.69
CA ILE A 5 -17.31 -8.24 -5.81
C ILE A 5 -17.72 -7.20 -6.85
N ARG A 6 -19.04 -7.10 -7.11
CA ARG A 6 -19.56 -6.05 -7.99
C ARG A 6 -19.28 -4.65 -7.43
N ALA A 7 -19.37 -4.48 -6.11
CA ALA A 7 -19.04 -3.21 -5.47
C ALA A 7 -17.56 -2.82 -5.66
N ILE A 8 -16.62 -3.74 -5.41
CA ILE A 8 -15.20 -3.45 -5.63
C ILE A 8 -14.85 -3.27 -7.12
N SER A 9 -15.54 -3.96 -8.02
CA SER A 9 -15.41 -3.77 -9.47
C SER A 9 -15.75 -2.33 -9.89
N ARG A 10 -16.81 -1.75 -9.31
CA ARG A 10 -17.20 -0.33 -9.57
C ARG A 10 -16.14 0.66 -9.11
N LEU A 11 -15.32 0.30 -8.13
CA LEU A 11 -14.19 1.12 -7.68
C LEU A 11 -12.99 1.03 -8.62
N GLY A 12 -12.99 0.12 -9.59
CA GLY A 12 -11.93 -0.09 -10.56
C GLY A 12 -10.90 -1.14 -10.16
N ALA A 13 -11.31 -2.17 -9.39
CA ALA A 13 -10.43 -3.30 -9.05
C ALA A 13 -9.89 -3.99 -10.29
N CYS A 14 -8.63 -4.45 -10.24
CA CYS A 14 -8.02 -5.16 -11.35
C CYS A 14 -8.63 -6.57 -11.50
N LYS A 15 -8.50 -7.11 -12.71
CA LYS A 15 -9.06 -8.43 -13.06
C LYS A 15 -8.56 -9.53 -12.13
N ASP A 16 -7.26 -9.59 -11.87
CA ASP A 16 -6.64 -10.62 -11.03
C ASP A 16 -7.21 -10.62 -9.60
N ALA A 17 -7.40 -9.43 -9.03
CA ALA A 17 -8.00 -9.29 -7.70
C ALA A 17 -9.46 -9.77 -7.69
N MET A 18 -10.23 -9.47 -8.73
CA MET A 18 -11.62 -9.91 -8.85
C MET A 18 -11.73 -11.42 -9.04
N GLU A 19 -10.90 -12.03 -9.88
CA GLU A 19 -10.86 -13.49 -10.10
C GLU A 19 -10.48 -14.21 -8.81
N TRP A 20 -9.49 -13.73 -8.08
CA TRP A 20 -9.12 -14.27 -6.78
C TRP A 20 -10.29 -14.17 -5.77
N ALA A 21 -10.97 -13.03 -5.74
CA ALA A 21 -12.10 -12.76 -4.84
C ALA A 21 -13.30 -13.72 -5.03
N GLU A 22 -13.49 -14.27 -6.23
CA GLU A 22 -14.58 -15.23 -6.52
C GLU A 22 -14.52 -16.50 -5.64
N SER A 23 -13.34 -16.83 -5.09
CA SER A 23 -13.14 -17.99 -4.20
C SER A 23 -13.73 -17.80 -2.79
N TYR A 24 -14.16 -16.57 -2.44
CA TYR A 24 -14.64 -16.23 -1.09
C TYR A 24 -16.10 -15.78 -1.12
N ASP A 25 -16.84 -16.08 -0.05
CA ASP A 25 -18.26 -15.74 0.02
C ASP A 25 -18.52 -14.30 0.46
N SER A 26 -17.58 -13.69 1.17
CA SER A 26 -17.72 -12.32 1.68
C SER A 26 -16.39 -11.55 1.66
N LEU A 27 -16.50 -10.22 1.69
CA LEU A 27 -15.31 -9.35 1.81
C LEU A 27 -14.52 -9.60 3.10
N PRO A 28 -15.13 -9.76 4.29
CA PRO A 28 -14.38 -10.10 5.49
C PRO A 28 -13.60 -11.40 5.39
N GLU A 29 -14.15 -12.43 4.75
CA GLU A 29 -13.48 -13.70 4.53
C GLU A 29 -12.29 -13.54 3.57
N ALA A 30 -12.48 -12.87 2.44
CA ALA A 30 -11.41 -12.53 1.50
C ALA A 30 -10.33 -11.66 2.16
N TRP A 31 -10.72 -10.69 2.97
CA TRP A 31 -9.79 -9.83 3.71
C TRP A 31 -8.88 -10.62 4.64
N ALA A 32 -9.45 -11.56 5.40
CA ALA A 32 -8.71 -12.41 6.32
C ALA A 32 -7.68 -13.32 5.61
N ALA A 33 -7.98 -13.75 4.39
CA ALA A 33 -7.17 -14.66 3.60
C ALA A 33 -6.19 -13.95 2.63
N CYS A 34 -6.31 -12.64 2.46
CA CYS A 34 -5.53 -11.89 1.46
C CYS A 34 -4.04 -11.85 1.80
N GLU A 35 -3.19 -12.26 0.87
CA GLU A 35 -1.74 -12.16 0.95
C GLU A 35 -1.16 -11.04 0.07
N ARG A 36 -2.04 -10.19 -0.47
CA ARG A 36 -1.72 -9.07 -1.34
C ARG A 36 -2.00 -7.75 -0.62
N GLY A 37 -1.05 -7.29 0.19
CA GLY A 37 -1.14 -6.02 0.91
C GLY A 37 -1.37 -4.81 0.00
N ASP A 38 -0.85 -4.85 -1.23
CA ASP A 38 -1.09 -3.82 -2.25
C ASP A 38 -2.56 -3.71 -2.66
N TRP A 39 -3.27 -4.84 -2.82
CA TRP A 39 -4.70 -4.83 -3.09
C TRP A 39 -5.51 -4.28 -1.91
N MET A 40 -5.13 -4.66 -0.69
CA MET A 40 -5.78 -4.18 0.54
C MET A 40 -5.58 -2.67 0.71
N LEU A 41 -4.36 -2.16 0.53
CA LEU A 41 -4.05 -0.73 0.58
C LEU A 41 -4.77 0.06 -0.52
N TRP A 42 -4.87 -0.50 -1.73
CA TRP A 42 -5.61 0.09 -2.82
C TRP A 42 -7.09 0.28 -2.46
N LEU A 43 -7.73 -0.77 -1.92
CA LEU A 43 -9.15 -0.73 -1.53
C LEU A 43 -9.38 0.31 -0.43
N LEU A 44 -8.57 0.30 0.63
CA LEU A 44 -8.63 1.30 1.69
C LEU A 44 -8.41 2.72 1.14
N GLY A 45 -7.51 2.89 0.19
CA GLY A 45 -7.25 4.16 -0.46
C GLY A 45 -8.47 4.71 -1.21
N ARG A 46 -9.26 3.82 -1.84
CA ARG A 46 -10.52 4.21 -2.50
C ARG A 46 -11.60 4.63 -1.53
N LEU A 47 -11.57 4.13 -0.30
CA LEU A 47 -12.62 4.33 0.71
C LEU A 47 -12.26 5.31 1.82
N SER A 48 -11.00 5.76 1.90
CA SER A 48 -10.49 6.52 3.05
C SER A 48 -10.78 8.03 3.04
N GLY A 49 -11.51 8.54 2.06
CA GLY A 49 -11.91 9.95 2.00
C GLY A 49 -10.82 10.91 1.51
N GLU A 50 -10.93 12.17 1.92
CA GLU A 50 -10.05 13.26 1.47
C GLU A 50 -8.60 13.12 1.98
N PRO A 51 -7.60 13.61 1.21
CA PRO A 51 -6.17 13.46 1.56
C PRO A 51 -5.77 13.94 2.95
N GLY A 52 -6.37 15.02 3.44
CA GLY A 52 -6.07 15.60 4.75
C GLY A 52 -6.85 15.00 5.92
N SER A 53 -7.78 14.07 5.68
CA SER A 53 -8.57 13.45 6.74
C SER A 53 -7.74 12.58 7.67
N GLU A 54 -8.20 12.40 8.91
CA GLU A 54 -7.55 11.54 9.90
C GLU A 54 -7.46 10.09 9.41
N GLY A 55 -8.53 9.56 8.82
CA GLY A 55 -8.55 8.22 8.25
C GLY A 55 -7.53 8.03 7.13
N ARG A 56 -7.39 9.03 6.25
CA ARG A 56 -6.40 9.00 5.18
C ARG A 56 -4.97 9.07 5.71
N ARG A 57 -4.71 9.91 6.72
CA ARG A 57 -3.40 10.01 7.37
C ARG A 57 -3.00 8.70 8.05
N LYS A 58 -3.94 8.05 8.75
CA LYS A 58 -3.73 6.73 9.35
C LYS A 58 -3.38 5.69 8.28
N LEU A 59 -4.08 5.68 7.16
CA LEU A 59 -3.77 4.78 6.04
C LEU A 59 -2.38 5.03 5.47
N VAL A 60 -1.99 6.29 5.32
CA VAL A 60 -0.66 6.67 4.84
C VAL A 60 0.44 6.14 5.78
N LEU A 61 0.25 6.23 7.09
CA LEU A 61 1.21 5.64 8.06
C LEU A 61 1.33 4.13 7.90
N THR A 62 0.23 3.42 7.72
CA THR A 62 0.24 1.97 7.45
C THR A 62 0.97 1.66 6.15
N THR A 63 0.73 2.45 5.10
CA THR A 63 1.43 2.32 3.82
C THR A 63 2.95 2.53 3.97
N CYS A 64 3.36 3.49 4.77
CA CYS A 64 4.78 3.73 5.08
C CYS A 64 5.42 2.55 5.80
N GLN A 65 4.71 1.90 6.74
CA GLN A 65 5.20 0.68 7.39
C GLN A 65 5.42 -0.44 6.37
N CYS A 66 4.49 -0.63 5.45
CA CYS A 66 4.65 -1.58 4.35
C CYS A 66 5.85 -1.24 3.45
N ALA A 67 6.02 0.02 3.10
CA ALA A 67 7.14 0.48 2.27
C ALA A 67 8.51 0.24 2.96
N ARG A 68 8.59 0.35 4.28
CA ARG A 68 9.81 0.05 5.03
C ARG A 68 10.27 -1.39 4.90
N LEU A 69 9.37 -2.34 4.65
CA LEU A 69 9.72 -3.74 4.40
C LEU A 69 10.59 -3.92 3.15
N ALA A 70 10.50 -3.03 2.20
CA ALA A 70 11.29 -3.06 0.97
C ALA A 70 12.70 -2.43 1.12
N LEU A 71 12.95 -1.64 2.16
CA LEU A 71 14.24 -0.94 2.33
C LEU A 71 15.46 -1.88 2.40
N PRO A 72 15.42 -3.08 3.02
CA PRO A 72 16.54 -4.01 3.00
C PRO A 72 16.98 -4.46 1.60
N TYR A 73 16.10 -4.36 0.60
CA TYR A 73 16.35 -4.75 -0.79
C TYR A 73 16.84 -3.58 -1.67
N VAL A 74 16.89 -2.37 -1.11
CA VAL A 74 17.42 -1.19 -1.81
C VAL A 74 18.94 -1.24 -1.81
N VAL A 75 19.56 -0.84 -2.92
CA VAL A 75 21.02 -0.79 -3.08
C VAL A 75 21.63 0.10 -1.99
N GLU A 76 22.74 -0.37 -1.40
CA GLU A 76 23.49 0.39 -0.41
C GLU A 76 23.88 1.77 -0.95
N GLY A 77 23.66 2.81 -0.15
CA GLY A 77 23.90 4.20 -0.52
C GLY A 77 22.75 4.91 -1.24
N GLU A 78 21.69 4.18 -1.62
CA GLU A 78 20.50 4.78 -2.20
C GLU A 78 19.51 5.19 -1.09
N GLU A 79 19.47 6.49 -0.77
CA GLU A 79 18.69 7.05 0.35
C GLU A 79 17.33 7.62 -0.07
N ARG A 80 17.03 7.75 -1.36
CA ARG A 80 15.80 8.38 -1.85
C ARG A 80 14.52 7.67 -1.39
N PRO A 81 14.43 6.32 -1.42
CA PRO A 81 13.25 5.62 -0.91
C PRO A 81 13.02 5.87 0.59
N ARG A 82 14.08 5.82 1.40
CA ARG A 82 14.01 6.10 2.83
C ARG A 82 13.52 7.52 3.11
N LYS A 83 14.08 8.52 2.43
CA LYS A 83 13.69 9.93 2.57
C LYS A 83 12.23 10.15 2.18
N THR A 84 11.75 9.50 1.13
CA THR A 84 10.33 9.54 0.75
C THR A 84 9.44 9.04 1.87
N ILE A 85 9.78 7.91 2.48
CA ILE A 85 9.01 7.34 3.59
C ILE A 85 9.00 8.31 4.78
N GLU A 86 10.16 8.83 5.18
CA GLU A 86 10.29 9.76 6.31
C GLU A 86 9.50 11.04 6.11
N VAL A 87 9.56 11.65 4.94
CA VAL A 87 8.78 12.85 4.59
C VAL A 87 7.28 12.57 4.62
N THR A 88 6.86 11.41 4.10
CA THR A 88 5.45 11.02 4.06
C THR A 88 4.91 10.72 5.48
N GLU A 89 5.70 10.05 6.32
CA GLU A 89 5.35 9.83 7.74
C GLU A 89 5.21 11.16 8.49
N ALA A 90 6.14 12.10 8.30
CA ALA A 90 6.09 13.41 8.94
C ALA A 90 4.83 14.18 8.53
N TRP A 91 4.45 14.16 7.25
CA TRP A 91 3.20 14.74 6.78
C TRP A 91 1.98 14.08 7.46
N ALA A 92 1.93 12.76 7.50
CA ALA A 92 0.81 12.03 8.10
C ALA A 92 0.65 12.30 9.60
N LYS A 93 1.73 12.62 10.30
CA LYS A 93 1.76 12.98 11.73
C LYS A 93 1.61 14.48 11.98
N ASN A 94 1.44 15.31 10.95
CA ASN A 94 1.48 16.78 11.04
C ASN A 94 2.78 17.34 11.63
N GLU A 95 3.90 16.71 11.34
CA GLU A 95 5.21 17.12 11.83
C GLU A 95 5.99 17.92 10.76
N GLY A 96 6.79 18.90 11.19
CA GLY A 96 7.77 19.57 10.34
C GLY A 96 7.22 20.47 9.23
N GLY A 97 5.92 20.79 9.20
CA GLY A 97 5.33 21.64 8.17
C GLY A 97 5.41 21.08 6.75
N ILE A 98 5.46 19.77 6.60
CA ILE A 98 5.57 19.07 5.30
C ILE A 98 4.31 19.30 4.47
N THR A 99 4.49 19.66 3.19
CA THR A 99 3.41 19.85 2.22
C THR A 99 3.24 18.64 1.30
N LEU A 100 2.10 18.57 0.58
CA LEU A 100 1.91 17.55 -0.47
C LEU A 100 2.94 17.68 -1.59
N GLU A 101 3.41 18.89 -1.90
CA GLU A 101 4.47 19.12 -2.89
C GLU A 101 5.79 18.48 -2.44
N ASP A 102 6.15 18.60 -1.15
CA ASP A 102 7.34 17.94 -0.59
C ASP A 102 7.28 16.43 -0.77
N ILE A 103 6.10 15.81 -0.55
CA ILE A 103 5.88 14.38 -0.75
C ILE A 103 6.04 14.01 -2.23
N GLN A 104 5.45 14.78 -3.14
CA GLN A 104 5.55 14.52 -4.58
C GLN A 104 7.00 14.57 -5.06
N ASN A 105 7.77 15.56 -4.63
CA ASN A 105 9.18 15.70 -4.98
C ASN A 105 10.02 14.51 -4.47
N ALA A 106 9.76 14.07 -3.24
CA ALA A 106 10.42 12.90 -2.67
C ALA A 106 10.03 11.61 -3.41
N ALA A 107 8.76 11.45 -3.77
CA ALA A 107 8.25 10.27 -4.47
C ALA A 107 8.83 10.12 -5.88
N GLU A 108 9.06 11.22 -6.61
CA GLU A 108 9.71 11.21 -7.92
C GLU A 108 11.13 10.64 -7.84
N GLY A 109 11.92 11.05 -6.83
CA GLY A 109 13.24 10.52 -6.57
C GLY A 109 13.23 9.02 -6.25
N ALA A 110 12.28 8.57 -5.42
CA ALA A 110 12.12 7.18 -5.07
C ALA A 110 11.69 6.30 -6.25
N ALA A 111 10.80 6.81 -7.10
CA ALA A 111 10.37 6.10 -8.31
C ALA A 111 11.53 5.88 -9.29
N TYR A 112 12.42 6.84 -9.42
CA TYR A 112 13.63 6.71 -10.24
C TYR A 112 14.57 5.62 -9.68
N ALA A 113 14.76 5.57 -8.36
CA ALA A 113 15.57 4.54 -7.70
C ALA A 113 14.96 3.14 -7.86
N ALA A 114 13.64 3.02 -7.78
CA ALA A 114 12.92 1.75 -7.93
C ALA A 114 13.10 1.12 -9.31
N LYS A 115 13.21 1.92 -10.38
CA LYS A 115 13.48 1.41 -11.73
C LYS A 115 14.82 0.69 -11.83
N GLY A 116 15.85 1.14 -11.11
CA GLY A 116 17.15 0.47 -11.07
C GLY A 116 17.12 -0.86 -10.31
N ALA A 117 16.29 -0.97 -9.27
CA ALA A 117 16.18 -2.17 -8.45
C ALA A 117 15.33 -3.27 -9.12
N ALA A 118 14.37 -2.91 -9.98
CA ALA A 118 13.43 -3.85 -10.61
C ALA A 118 14.08 -4.81 -11.65
N SER A 119 15.34 -4.59 -12.00
CA SER A 119 16.05 -5.40 -13.01
C SER A 119 16.66 -6.71 -12.47
N HIS A 120 16.52 -7.02 -11.18
CA HIS A 120 17.08 -8.23 -10.58
C HIS A 120 16.01 -9.30 -10.30
N ALA A 121 16.18 -10.52 -10.83
CA ALA A 121 15.27 -11.65 -10.63
C ALA A 121 15.04 -12.01 -9.15
N ALA A 122 16.02 -11.77 -8.28
CA ALA A 122 15.89 -11.92 -6.83
C ALA A 122 14.83 -10.97 -6.23
N ALA A 123 14.56 -9.83 -6.86
CA ALA A 123 13.54 -8.88 -6.44
C ALA A 123 12.12 -9.46 -6.57
N TYR A 124 11.90 -10.42 -7.47
CA TYR A 124 10.57 -11.02 -7.69
C TYR A 124 10.12 -11.90 -6.51
N VAL A 125 11.00 -12.73 -5.97
CA VAL A 125 10.69 -13.57 -4.80
C VAL A 125 10.51 -12.71 -3.56
N ALA A 126 11.37 -11.71 -3.37
CA ALA A 126 11.25 -10.74 -2.29
C ALA A 126 9.95 -9.92 -2.37
N TYR A 127 9.50 -9.60 -3.57
CA TYR A 127 8.26 -8.86 -3.81
C TYR A 127 7.03 -9.54 -3.19
N TYR A 128 6.82 -10.84 -3.44
CA TYR A 128 5.67 -11.56 -2.88
C TYR A 128 5.76 -11.75 -1.38
N SER A 129 6.96 -11.97 -0.82
CA SER A 129 7.17 -12.03 0.63
C SER A 129 6.81 -10.69 1.29
N VAL A 130 7.24 -9.58 0.73
CA VAL A 130 6.91 -8.23 1.20
C VAL A 130 5.40 -7.96 1.11
N LEU A 131 4.73 -8.37 0.04
CA LEU A 131 3.28 -8.20 -0.10
C LEU A 131 2.49 -8.97 0.97
N LYS A 132 2.93 -10.17 1.31
CA LYS A 132 2.30 -10.98 2.36
C LYS A 132 2.47 -10.35 3.74
N GLU A 133 3.68 -9.92 4.09
CA GLU A 133 3.95 -9.19 5.34
C GLU A 133 3.18 -7.86 5.40
N CYS A 134 3.08 -7.16 4.28
CA CYS A 134 2.25 -5.95 4.16
C CYS A 134 0.78 -6.25 4.45
N ALA A 135 0.23 -7.35 3.93
CA ALA A 135 -1.13 -7.77 4.23
C ALA A 135 -1.36 -7.99 5.73
N ASP A 136 -0.41 -8.60 6.43
CA ASP A 136 -0.46 -8.79 7.89
C ASP A 136 -0.44 -7.45 8.64
N ILE A 137 0.39 -6.50 8.22
CA ILE A 137 0.43 -5.14 8.78
C ILE A 137 -0.91 -4.43 8.58
N VAL A 138 -1.48 -4.51 7.38
CA VAL A 138 -2.78 -3.88 7.09
C VAL A 138 -3.87 -4.44 8.01
N ARG A 139 -3.96 -5.77 8.15
CA ARG A 139 -4.94 -6.40 9.05
C ARG A 139 -4.74 -6.02 10.52
N ALA A 140 -3.51 -5.77 10.95
CA ALA A 140 -3.23 -5.33 12.32
C ALA A 140 -3.77 -3.93 12.63
N HIS A 141 -3.94 -3.07 11.63
CA HIS A 141 -4.33 -1.67 11.79
C HIS A 141 -5.71 -1.33 11.21
N HIS A 142 -6.24 -2.16 10.30
CA HIS A 142 -7.50 -1.90 9.60
C HIS A 142 -8.36 -3.15 9.50
N ASP A 143 -9.61 -3.03 9.93
CA ASP A 143 -10.62 -4.06 9.71
C ASP A 143 -11.05 -4.11 8.23
N ALA A 144 -11.70 -5.20 7.83
CA ALA A 144 -12.33 -5.28 6.52
C ALA A 144 -13.32 -4.12 6.36
N PRO A 145 -13.30 -3.42 5.20
CA PRO A 145 -14.26 -2.36 4.94
C PRO A 145 -15.70 -2.88 5.06
N ARG A 146 -16.56 -2.07 5.63
CA ARG A 146 -18.01 -2.36 5.69
C ARG A 146 -18.64 -1.99 4.34
N ASN A 147 -19.49 -2.88 3.84
CA ASN A 147 -20.30 -2.63 2.65
C ASN A 147 -21.33 -1.53 2.89
#